data_4b9f0b875fb808a57f53face34b858d9
#
_entry.id   4b9f0b875fb808a57f53face34b858d9
#
_cell.length_a   1.000
_cell.length_b   1.000
_cell.length_c   1.000
_cell.angle_alpha   90.00
_cell.angle_beta   90.00
_cell.angle_gamma   90.00
#
_symmetry.space_group_name_H-M   'P 1'
#
loop_
_entity.id
_entity.type
_entity.pdbx_description
1 polymer ?
#
loop_
_entity_poly.entity_id
_entity_poly.type
_entity_poly.pdbx_seq_one_letter_code
_entity_poly.pdbx_strand_id
1 'polypeptide(L)' 'MNEIYRALAKCLAFKRIGNERDAQRWARYLIMLLREQGIKI' A
#
# COMPACT_ATOMS: atom_id res chain seq x y z
N MET A 1 -8.47 12.37 4.79
CA MET A 1 -7.17 11.72 4.66
C MET A 1 -7.16 10.86 3.40
N ASN A 2 -6.07 10.89 2.64
CA ASN A 2 -5.98 10.19 1.38
C ASN A 2 -5.77 8.69 1.58
N GLU A 3 -6.59 7.86 0.93
CA GLU A 3 -6.48 6.41 1.04
C GLU A 3 -5.13 5.88 0.56
N ILE A 4 -4.52 6.55 -0.41
CA ILE A 4 -3.21 6.16 -0.92
C ILE A 4 -2.17 6.28 0.19
N TYR A 5 -2.19 7.37 0.93
CA TYR A 5 -1.27 7.54 2.06
C TYR A 5 -1.53 6.53 3.16
N ARG A 6 -2.80 6.21 3.43
CA ARG A 6 -3.14 5.20 4.43
C ARG A 6 -2.59 3.84 4.04
N ALA A 7 -2.79 3.46 2.78
CA ALA A 7 -2.29 2.18 2.28
C ALA A 7 -0.76 2.12 2.35
N LEU A 8 -0.10 3.21 1.97
CA LEU A 8 1.34 3.29 2.05
C LEU A 8 1.84 3.18 3.51
N ALA A 9 1.19 3.90 4.41
CA ALA A 9 1.56 3.87 5.82
C ALA A 9 1.41 2.47 6.41
N LYS A 10 0.33 1.77 6.07
CA LYS A 10 0.12 0.39 6.52
C LYS A 10 1.18 -0.54 5.96
N CYS A 11 1.49 -0.39 4.67
CA CYS A 11 2.51 -1.20 4.03
C CYS A 11 3.85 -1.06 4.74
N LEU A 12 4.25 0.18 5.02
CA LEU A 12 5.51 0.46 5.71
C LEU A 12 5.50 -0.06 7.15
N ALA A 13 4.37 0.11 7.85
CA ALA A 13 4.24 -0.36 9.22
C ALA A 13 4.42 -1.88 9.30
N PHE A 14 3.76 -2.63 8.43
CA PHE A 14 3.89 -4.08 8.41
C PHE A 14 5.30 -4.51 8.02
N LYS A 15 5.92 -3.79 7.11
CA LYS A 15 7.28 -4.12 6.70
C LYS A 15 8.26 -3.90 7.84
N ARG A 16 8.05 -2.86 8.65
CA ARG A 16 8.93 -2.57 9.79
C ARG A 16 8.93 -3.68 10.83
N ILE A 17 7.78 -4.28 11.07
CA ILE A 17 7.66 -5.36 12.06
C ILE A 17 7.98 -6.73 11.47
N GLY A 18 8.37 -6.79 10.20
CA GLY A 18 8.74 -8.03 9.55
C GLY A 18 7.56 -8.85 9.05
N ASN A 19 6.36 -8.28 8.99
CA ASN A 19 5.19 -8.98 8.49
C ASN A 19 5.04 -8.77 6.99
N GLU A 20 5.85 -9.49 6.23
CA GLU A 20 5.89 -9.32 4.78
C GLU A 20 4.59 -9.72 4.09
N ARG A 21 3.88 -10.71 4.65
CA ARG A 21 2.61 -11.16 4.07
C ARG A 21 1.60 -10.01 4.01
N ASP A 22 1.40 -9.35 5.14
CA ASP A 22 0.44 -8.25 5.20
C ASP A 22 0.98 -7.02 4.45
N ALA A 23 2.29 -6.80 4.49
CA ALA A 23 2.90 -5.72 3.72
C ALA A 23 2.62 -5.88 2.23
N GLN A 24 2.74 -7.11 1.71
CA GLN A 24 2.44 -7.38 0.30
C GLN A 24 0.97 -7.16 -0.03
N ARG A 25 0.06 -7.53 0.86
CA ARG A 25 -1.37 -7.29 0.65
C ARG A 25 -1.65 -5.80 0.54
N TRP A 26 -1.10 -5.02 1.42
CA TRP A 26 -1.28 -3.57 1.38
C TRP A 26 -0.60 -2.94 0.17
N ALA A 27 0.56 -3.48 -0.25
CA ALA A 27 1.23 -3.00 -1.45
C ALA A 27 0.36 -3.22 -2.69
N ARG A 28 -0.28 -4.38 -2.79
CA ARG A 28 -1.19 -4.65 -3.91
C ARG A 28 -2.37 -3.70 -3.91
N TYR A 29 -2.92 -3.46 -2.74
CA TYR A 29 -4.03 -2.52 -2.60
C TYR A 29 -3.60 -1.12 -3.01
N LEU A 30 -2.41 -0.71 -2.60
CA LEU A 30 -1.85 0.58 -2.98
C LEU A 30 -1.71 0.70 -4.49
N ILE A 31 -1.19 -0.34 -5.14
CA ILE A 31 -1.04 -0.34 -6.60
C ILE A 31 -2.40 -0.20 -7.28
N MET A 32 -3.40 -0.90 -6.78
CA MET A 32 -4.76 -0.81 -7.31
C MET A 32 -5.31 0.61 -7.21
N LEU A 33 -5.11 1.26 -6.06
CA LEU A 33 -5.56 2.63 -5.85
C LEU A 33 -4.86 3.60 -6.82
N LEU A 34 -3.55 3.43 -7.01
CA LEU A 34 -2.79 4.27 -7.92
C LEU A 34 -3.27 4.11 -9.36
N ARG A 35 -3.55 2.88 -9.77
CA ARG A 35 -4.05 2.63 -11.12
C ARG A 35 -5.43 3.24 -11.34
N GLU A 36 -6.29 3.21 -10.33
CA GLU A 36 -7.60 3.84 -10.40
C GLU A 36 -7.49 5.36 -10.57
N GLN A 37 -6.42 5.95 -10.04
CA GLN A 37 -6.16 7.38 -10.20
C GLN A 37 -5.52 7.72 -11.54
N GLY A 38 -5.27 6.72 -12.36
CA GLY A 38 -4.66 6.91 -13.67
C GLY A 38 -3.13 7.01 -13.66
N ILE A 39 -2.51 6.66 -12.54
CA ILE A 39 -1.07 6.68 -12.41
C ILE A 39 -0.49 5.38 -12.96
N LYS A 40 0.43 5.50 -13.90
CA LYS A 40 1.11 4.33 -14.47
C LYS A 40 2.24 3.90 -13.56
N ILE A 41 2.29 2.63 -13.30
CA ILE A 41 3.34 2.04 -12.49
C ILE A 41 4.10 1.04 -13.32
#